data_5f966bf4d293ab8413da4074b808a6a2
#
_entry.id   5f966bf4d293ab8413da4074b808a6a2
#
_cell.length_a   1.000
_cell.length_b   1.000
_cell.length_c   1.000
_cell.angle_alpha   90.00
_cell.angle_beta   90.00
_cell.angle_gamma   90.00
#
_symmetry.space_group_name_H-M   'P 1'
#
loop_
_entity.id
_entity.type
_entity.pdbx_description
1 polymer ?
#
loop_
_entity_poly.entity_id
_entity_poly.type
_entity_poly.pdbx_seq_one_letter_code
_entity_poly.pdbx_strand_id
1 'polypeptide(L)'
;MNKKNYLVVSMKYAVKLFVTAYCLLPAAYSYSQTITKSFPDKVSNRFSDYEIVGKNDLGVVVHYFGTNESEIVTYDDRLRIDNRKELPFKGKGVTLENLILLKDKILAFYTTNGDVYQYFKLKILDKKLNIQDDVIVLDSIPQASIGKGKAFYIKTSPDKTKILTFSMLKTKSSYFVRFAVLSDSIKILNRNLFSVTENGEVSSLKSIKINNQGNVIAIIGAENNIGNDDYDYEKYTTLIFNRTTNTISEQVLENQNYVFKNLISEVSTQRDIAYIVASYKSTKNKNDIGIYYQIIDFRTNTVLLNSRMPFTDEILKKSQTNEFKTWQDKATLVKPKRIVPRSDGGFVLVTEGEYRFTKSERLTTNSLGYFNSAPFMPSVKYIDLNQYFDIGVFSINIDGSLDWQTNMPKAQISENDDGYYSSFAFFESNNVLKFLYNEDFYKIGNFVEYNVNPNGLTKRVSVMNSEKQELVMVPLKAKQLDGHSIIFPSEQKRNLQFVLFQY
;
A
#
# COMPACT_ATOMS: atom_id res chain seq x y z
N MET A 1 12.37 -76.19 13.68
CA MET A 1 12.04 -74.92 12.98
C MET A 1 13.30 -74.10 12.82
N ASN A 2 13.68 -73.85 11.56
CA ASN A 2 15.01 -73.38 11.23
C ASN A 2 15.24 -71.87 11.55
N LYS A 3 16.22 -71.56 12.38
CA LYS A 3 16.65 -70.18 12.68
C LYS A 3 16.92 -69.27 11.44
N LYS A 4 17.20 -69.88 10.25
CA LYS A 4 17.40 -69.18 9.01
C LYS A 4 16.13 -68.48 8.47
N ASN A 5 14.94 -69.03 8.77
CA ASN A 5 13.68 -68.44 8.28
C ASN A 5 13.27 -67.20 9.07
N TYR A 6 13.67 -67.08 10.34
CA TYR A 6 13.39 -65.88 11.15
C TYR A 6 14.23 -64.67 10.71
N LEU A 7 15.47 -64.92 10.29
CA LEU A 7 16.38 -63.82 9.83
C LEU A 7 15.92 -63.23 8.50
N VAL A 8 15.43 -64.05 7.58
CA VAL A 8 14.94 -63.59 6.24
C VAL A 8 13.62 -62.85 6.38
N VAL A 9 12.74 -63.24 7.31
CA VAL A 9 11.48 -62.53 7.55
C VAL A 9 11.75 -61.18 8.21
N SER A 10 12.64 -61.10 9.21
CA SER A 10 12.98 -59.84 9.90
C SER A 10 13.68 -58.83 8.93
N MET A 11 14.55 -59.31 8.02
CA MET A 11 15.18 -58.47 7.02
C MET A 11 14.16 -57.93 5.99
N LYS A 12 13.17 -58.75 5.57
CA LYS A 12 12.12 -58.26 4.66
C LYS A 12 11.23 -57.21 5.28
N TYR A 13 10.93 -57.30 6.58
CA TYR A 13 10.18 -56.25 7.31
C TYR A 13 11.02 -55.01 7.57
N ALA A 14 12.29 -55.17 7.91
CA ALA A 14 13.21 -54.03 8.07
C ALA A 14 13.40 -53.24 6.77
N VAL A 15 13.58 -53.94 5.63
CA VAL A 15 13.67 -53.28 4.32
C VAL A 15 12.38 -52.58 3.91
N LYS A 16 11.19 -53.21 4.19
CA LYS A 16 9.90 -52.54 3.95
C LYS A 16 9.71 -51.34 4.86
N LEU A 17 10.11 -51.39 6.13
CA LEU A 17 10.04 -50.24 7.03
C LEU A 17 10.99 -49.11 6.58
N PHE A 18 12.19 -49.41 6.12
CA PHE A 18 13.15 -48.42 5.59
C PHE A 18 12.66 -47.80 4.29
N VAL A 19 12.09 -48.55 3.38
CA VAL A 19 11.52 -48.03 2.10
C VAL A 19 10.27 -47.17 2.40
N THR A 20 9.40 -47.61 3.34
CA THR A 20 8.24 -46.78 3.73
C THR A 20 8.63 -45.54 4.50
N ALA A 21 9.69 -45.56 5.36
CA ALA A 21 10.21 -44.40 6.02
C ALA A 21 10.91 -43.42 5.05
N TYR A 22 11.53 -43.91 3.98
CA TYR A 22 12.11 -43.07 2.91
C TYR A 22 11.05 -42.45 2.02
N CYS A 23 9.89 -43.13 1.82
CA CYS A 23 8.74 -42.55 1.10
C CYS A 23 7.87 -41.66 1.95
N LEU A 24 8.02 -41.70 3.29
CA LEU A 24 7.32 -40.82 4.26
C LEU A 24 8.18 -39.67 4.81
N LEU A 25 9.45 -39.55 4.36
CA LEU A 25 10.09 -38.26 4.43
C LEU A 25 9.28 -37.39 3.47
N PRO A 26 8.40 -36.50 3.95
CA PRO A 26 7.90 -35.45 3.10
C PRO A 26 9.19 -34.83 2.58
N ALA A 27 9.31 -34.71 1.26
CA ALA A 27 10.21 -33.75 0.69
C ALA A 27 9.78 -32.43 1.34
N ALA A 28 10.37 -32.13 2.49
CA ALA A 28 10.46 -30.77 2.98
C ALA A 28 11.26 -30.09 1.88
N TYR A 29 10.55 -29.65 0.83
CA TYR A 29 11.04 -28.59 0.00
C TYR A 29 11.25 -27.44 0.98
N SER A 30 12.42 -27.40 1.58
CA SER A 30 12.92 -26.19 2.14
C SER A 30 13.06 -25.26 0.94
N TYR A 31 12.01 -24.48 0.68
CA TYR A 31 12.15 -23.31 -0.17
C TYR A 31 13.20 -22.47 0.54
N SER A 32 14.44 -22.62 0.08
CA SER A 32 15.55 -21.84 0.57
C SER A 32 15.29 -20.41 0.11
N GLN A 33 14.84 -19.58 1.03
CA GLN A 33 14.75 -18.15 0.78
C GLN A 33 16.14 -17.63 0.41
N THR A 34 16.24 -17.07 -0.78
CA THR A 34 17.50 -16.45 -1.24
C THR A 34 17.43 -14.96 -1.00
N ILE A 35 18.48 -14.42 -0.38
CA ILE A 35 18.61 -12.98 -0.12
C ILE A 35 19.76 -12.44 -0.96
N THR A 36 19.42 -11.57 -1.91
CA THR A 36 20.42 -10.87 -2.75
C THR A 36 20.46 -9.39 -2.35
N LYS A 37 21.67 -8.82 -2.28
CA LYS A 37 21.86 -7.41 -1.90
C LYS A 37 22.59 -6.66 -3.02
N SER A 38 22.15 -5.43 -3.27
CA SER A 38 22.92 -4.52 -4.11
C SER A 38 24.18 -4.02 -3.38
N PHE A 39 25.12 -3.44 -4.10
CA PHE A 39 26.13 -2.61 -3.47
C PHE A 39 25.47 -1.37 -2.86
N PRO A 40 25.99 -0.88 -1.71
CA PRO A 40 25.55 0.39 -1.15
C PRO A 40 25.83 1.53 -2.15
N ASP A 41 24.79 2.31 -2.47
CA ASP A 41 24.92 3.50 -3.30
C ASP A 41 24.76 4.75 -2.42
N LYS A 42 25.66 5.72 -2.58
CA LYS A 42 25.48 7.02 -1.95
C LYS A 42 24.48 7.81 -2.74
N VAL A 43 23.26 7.92 -2.20
CA VAL A 43 22.25 8.80 -2.81
C VAL A 43 22.83 10.21 -2.89
N SER A 44 22.93 10.72 -4.11
CA SER A 44 23.37 12.09 -4.35
C SER A 44 22.43 13.07 -3.66
N ASN A 45 22.98 14.13 -3.07
CA ASN A 45 22.17 15.21 -2.46
C ASN A 45 21.22 15.91 -3.47
N ARG A 46 21.32 15.59 -4.77
CA ARG A 46 20.39 16.06 -5.81
C ARG A 46 19.01 15.43 -5.70
N PHE A 47 18.93 14.22 -5.14
CA PHE A 47 17.68 13.48 -5.00
C PHE A 47 17.16 13.61 -3.57
N SER A 48 15.89 13.95 -3.45
CA SER A 48 15.19 14.01 -2.16
C SER A 48 14.54 12.68 -1.79
N ASP A 49 14.24 11.84 -2.79
CA ASP A 49 13.54 10.57 -2.58
C ASP A 49 13.73 9.62 -3.77
N TYR A 50 13.22 8.39 -3.63
CA TYR A 50 13.22 7.35 -4.66
C TYR A 50 11.97 6.47 -4.57
N GLU A 51 11.65 5.79 -5.66
CA GLU A 51 10.58 4.81 -5.76
C GLU A 51 11.05 3.57 -6.53
N ILE A 52 10.77 2.37 -6.01
CA ILE A 52 10.93 1.14 -6.77
C ILE A 52 9.72 1.02 -7.69
N VAL A 53 9.93 1.24 -9.00
CA VAL A 53 8.86 1.20 -10.00
C VAL A 53 8.37 -0.24 -10.20
N GLY A 54 9.29 -1.20 -10.21
CA GLY A 54 8.98 -2.63 -10.35
C GLY A 54 10.06 -3.39 -11.10
N LYS A 55 9.70 -4.55 -11.68
CA LYS A 55 10.57 -5.38 -12.52
C LYS A 55 9.93 -5.63 -13.87
N ASN A 56 10.73 -5.61 -14.93
CA ASN A 56 10.35 -6.02 -16.29
C ASN A 56 11.57 -6.65 -17.01
N ASP A 57 11.54 -6.72 -18.34
CA ASP A 57 12.66 -7.24 -19.15
C ASP A 57 13.96 -6.41 -19.02
N LEU A 58 13.90 -5.20 -18.43
CA LEU A 58 15.06 -4.35 -18.12
C LEU A 58 15.69 -4.68 -16.76
N GLY A 59 15.11 -5.58 -16.00
CA GLY A 59 15.47 -5.85 -14.61
C GLY A 59 14.63 -5.06 -13.61
N VAL A 60 15.17 -4.80 -12.42
CA VAL A 60 14.51 -3.97 -11.41
C VAL A 60 14.74 -2.49 -11.74
N VAL A 61 13.66 -1.74 -11.79
CA VAL A 61 13.66 -0.31 -12.14
C VAL A 61 13.40 0.52 -10.91
N VAL A 62 14.31 1.45 -10.62
CA VAL A 62 14.21 2.43 -9.54
C VAL A 62 14.23 3.83 -10.12
N HIS A 63 13.35 4.68 -9.66
CA HIS A 63 13.27 6.09 -10.00
C HIS A 63 13.77 6.92 -8.82
N TYR A 64 14.80 7.72 -9.04
CA TYR A 64 15.30 8.71 -8.09
C TYR A 64 14.80 10.09 -8.51
N PHE A 65 14.29 10.87 -7.58
CA PHE A 65 13.74 12.18 -7.88
C PHE A 65 14.05 13.24 -6.81
N GLY A 66 14.11 14.48 -7.24
CA GLY A 66 14.30 15.65 -6.42
C GLY A 66 13.52 16.83 -7.01
N THR A 67 13.76 18.02 -6.50
CA THR A 67 13.01 19.23 -6.93
C THR A 67 13.15 19.50 -8.44
N ASN A 68 14.34 19.31 -8.99
CA ASN A 68 14.63 19.56 -10.41
C ASN A 68 15.38 18.40 -11.07
N GLU A 69 15.48 17.26 -10.42
CA GLU A 69 16.25 16.12 -10.89
C GLU A 69 15.36 14.88 -10.92
N SER A 70 15.56 14.08 -11.94
CA SER A 70 14.83 12.82 -12.12
C SER A 70 15.73 11.85 -12.87
N GLU A 71 15.93 10.64 -12.32
CA GLU A 71 16.81 9.64 -12.88
C GLU A 71 16.21 8.25 -12.74
N ILE A 72 16.30 7.44 -13.77
CA ILE A 72 15.97 6.01 -13.71
C ILE A 72 17.27 5.21 -13.64
N VAL A 73 17.29 4.23 -12.73
CA VAL A 73 18.37 3.25 -12.60
C VAL A 73 17.77 1.87 -12.77
N THR A 74 18.38 1.05 -13.61
CA THR A 74 18.04 -0.36 -13.76
C THR A 74 19.08 -1.25 -13.10
N TYR A 75 18.60 -2.34 -12.48
CA TYR A 75 19.44 -3.32 -11.82
C TYR A 75 19.18 -4.70 -12.43
N ASP A 76 20.25 -5.46 -12.63
CA ASP A 76 20.17 -6.85 -13.09
C ASP A 76 19.60 -7.78 -11.98
N ASP A 77 19.45 -9.07 -12.27
CA ASP A 77 18.91 -10.06 -11.32
C ASP A 77 19.81 -10.26 -10.08
N ARG A 78 21.08 -9.79 -10.11
CA ARG A 78 22.01 -9.78 -8.99
C ARG A 78 22.06 -8.44 -8.27
N LEU A 79 21.11 -7.56 -8.58
CA LEU A 79 21.03 -6.19 -8.07
C LEU A 79 22.30 -5.36 -8.34
N ARG A 80 22.99 -5.57 -9.44
CA ARG A 80 24.06 -4.70 -9.93
C ARG A 80 23.45 -3.67 -10.87
N ILE A 81 23.95 -2.44 -10.81
CA ILE A 81 23.51 -1.38 -11.72
C ILE A 81 23.89 -1.79 -13.15
N ASP A 82 22.86 -1.86 -13.99
CA ASP A 82 22.99 -2.15 -15.43
C ASP A 82 23.01 -0.86 -16.24
N ASN A 83 22.07 0.05 -15.97
CA ASN A 83 21.97 1.31 -16.68
C ASN A 83 21.48 2.44 -15.76
N ARG A 84 21.84 3.67 -16.11
CA ARG A 84 21.45 4.89 -15.39
C ARG A 84 21.13 5.98 -16.40
N LYS A 85 19.94 6.56 -16.32
CA LYS A 85 19.46 7.54 -17.28
C LYS A 85 18.77 8.71 -16.61
N GLU A 86 19.30 9.90 -16.80
CA GLU A 86 18.63 11.14 -16.41
C GLU A 86 17.40 11.38 -17.29
N LEU A 87 16.28 11.75 -16.66
CA LEU A 87 15.03 12.04 -17.34
C LEU A 87 14.89 13.54 -17.59
N PRO A 88 14.42 13.96 -18.79
CA PRO A 88 14.31 15.37 -19.15
C PRO A 88 13.05 16.06 -18.60
N PHE A 89 12.40 15.47 -17.59
CA PHE A 89 11.19 16.05 -17.00
C PHE A 89 11.56 17.04 -15.88
N LYS A 90 12.25 18.10 -16.27
CA LYS A 90 12.73 19.16 -15.37
C LYS A 90 12.45 20.54 -15.94
N GLY A 91 12.43 21.54 -15.06
CA GLY A 91 12.19 22.94 -15.41
C GLY A 91 10.90 23.49 -14.87
N LYS A 92 10.75 24.81 -14.94
CA LYS A 92 9.59 25.50 -14.40
C LYS A 92 8.30 25.05 -15.09
N GLY A 93 7.36 24.54 -14.33
CA GLY A 93 6.06 24.09 -14.83
C GLY A 93 6.06 22.71 -15.50
N VAL A 94 7.14 21.92 -15.39
CA VAL A 94 7.19 20.52 -15.80
C VAL A 94 7.21 19.63 -14.56
N THR A 95 6.30 18.68 -14.48
CA THR A 95 6.25 17.73 -13.35
C THR A 95 6.06 16.31 -13.86
N LEU A 96 6.97 15.41 -13.51
CA LEU A 96 6.77 13.98 -13.74
C LEU A 96 5.73 13.45 -12.74
N GLU A 97 4.62 12.93 -13.24
CA GLU A 97 3.48 12.50 -12.42
C GLU A 97 3.56 11.03 -12.03
N ASN A 98 4.00 10.18 -12.97
CA ASN A 98 4.08 8.75 -12.75
C ASN A 98 4.94 8.05 -13.81
N LEU A 99 5.53 6.91 -13.43
CA LEU A 99 6.16 5.97 -14.32
C LEU A 99 5.40 4.64 -14.26
N ILE A 100 4.96 4.14 -15.41
CA ILE A 100 4.34 2.82 -15.53
C ILE A 100 5.27 1.90 -16.28
N LEU A 101 5.59 0.78 -15.63
CA LEU A 101 6.45 -0.24 -16.17
C LEU A 101 5.61 -1.29 -16.90
N LEU A 102 5.69 -1.33 -18.22
CA LEU A 102 5.18 -2.39 -19.06
C LEU A 102 6.30 -3.41 -19.34
N LYS A 103 5.97 -4.52 -19.98
CA LYS A 103 6.91 -5.62 -20.20
C LYS A 103 8.22 -5.18 -20.85
N ASP A 104 8.14 -4.33 -21.85
CA ASP A 104 9.25 -3.97 -22.72
C ASP A 104 9.50 -2.46 -22.84
N LYS A 105 8.78 -1.63 -22.10
CA LYS A 105 8.86 -0.15 -22.16
C LYS A 105 8.44 0.48 -20.85
N ILE A 106 8.79 1.74 -20.68
CA ILE A 106 8.36 2.58 -19.57
C ILE A 106 7.51 3.72 -20.12
N LEU A 107 6.36 3.93 -19.54
CA LEU A 107 5.49 5.06 -19.85
C LEU A 107 5.72 6.17 -18.83
N ALA A 108 6.20 7.32 -19.27
CA ALA A 108 6.44 8.49 -18.43
C ALA A 108 5.29 9.50 -18.61
N PHE A 109 4.45 9.60 -17.62
CA PHE A 109 3.34 10.55 -17.56
C PHE A 109 3.80 11.82 -16.87
N TYR A 110 3.62 12.96 -17.51
CA TYR A 110 4.07 14.24 -16.99
C TYR A 110 3.10 15.37 -17.33
N THR A 111 3.16 16.44 -16.56
CA THR A 111 2.41 17.67 -16.82
C THR A 111 3.33 18.79 -17.27
N THR A 112 2.78 19.70 -18.07
CA THR A 112 3.44 20.95 -18.42
C THR A 112 2.46 22.10 -18.28
N ASN A 113 2.88 23.20 -17.67
CA ASN A 113 2.09 24.41 -17.58
C ASN A 113 2.27 25.24 -18.85
N GLY A 114 1.16 25.56 -19.53
CA GLY A 114 1.09 26.63 -20.52
C GLY A 114 0.51 27.90 -19.89
N ASP A 115 0.20 28.93 -20.67
CA ASP A 115 -0.33 30.19 -20.16
C ASP A 115 -1.72 30.05 -19.51
N VAL A 116 -2.60 29.26 -20.13
CA VAL A 116 -4.00 29.08 -19.73
C VAL A 116 -4.29 27.67 -19.25
N TYR A 117 -3.60 26.67 -19.82
CA TYR A 117 -3.87 25.26 -19.58
C TYR A 117 -2.66 24.54 -18.97
N GLN A 118 -2.92 23.60 -18.10
CA GLN A 118 -2.00 22.54 -17.77
C GLN A 118 -2.27 21.35 -18.70
N TYR A 119 -1.22 20.87 -19.37
CA TYR A 119 -1.29 19.74 -20.29
C TYR A 119 -0.81 18.47 -19.60
N PHE A 120 -1.55 17.41 -19.77
CA PHE A 120 -1.18 16.07 -19.34
C PHE A 120 -0.65 15.29 -20.53
N LYS A 121 0.59 14.84 -20.43
CA LYS A 121 1.37 14.30 -21.54
C LYS A 121 1.99 12.97 -21.19
N LEU A 122 2.33 12.20 -22.22
CA LEU A 122 3.00 10.92 -22.14
C LEU A 122 4.21 10.90 -23.09
N LYS A 123 5.32 10.37 -22.60
CA LYS A 123 6.47 9.91 -23.41
C LYS A 123 6.74 8.44 -23.12
N ILE A 124 7.30 7.75 -24.13
CA ILE A 124 7.64 6.34 -24.05
C ILE A 124 9.16 6.21 -24.02
N LEU A 125 9.66 5.38 -23.09
CA LEU A 125 11.05 4.97 -23.05
C LEU A 125 11.14 3.52 -23.54
N ASP A 126 12.06 3.26 -24.44
CA ASP A 126 12.33 1.92 -24.96
C ASP A 126 13.15 1.03 -24.00
N LYS A 127 13.48 -0.18 -24.42
CA LYS A 127 14.31 -1.14 -23.65
C LYS A 127 15.73 -0.64 -23.32
N LYS A 128 16.22 0.40 -23.98
CA LYS A 128 17.53 1.02 -23.72
C LYS A 128 17.40 2.32 -22.92
N LEU A 129 16.20 2.61 -22.41
CA LEU A 129 15.84 3.86 -21.75
C LEU A 129 15.95 5.09 -22.68
N ASN A 130 15.93 4.90 -24.00
CA ASN A 130 15.86 6.01 -24.93
C ASN A 130 14.44 6.54 -24.97
N ILE A 131 14.32 7.85 -24.85
CA ILE A 131 13.03 8.53 -24.87
C ILE A 131 12.64 8.75 -26.33
N GLN A 132 11.45 8.29 -26.71
CA GLN A 132 10.91 8.56 -28.03
C GLN A 132 10.56 10.04 -28.17
N ASP A 133 10.80 10.61 -29.35
CA ASP A 133 10.59 12.05 -29.60
C ASP A 133 9.11 12.42 -29.59
N ASP A 134 8.23 11.50 -29.95
CA ASP A 134 6.80 11.73 -29.99
C ASP A 134 6.24 12.04 -28.60
N VAL A 135 5.49 13.13 -28.53
CA VAL A 135 4.76 13.55 -27.33
C VAL A 135 3.28 13.30 -27.53
N ILE A 136 2.70 12.45 -26.71
CA ILE A 136 1.26 12.18 -26.74
C ILE A 136 0.58 13.09 -25.72
N VAL A 137 -0.31 13.98 -26.18
CA VAL A 137 -1.14 14.80 -25.29
C VAL A 137 -2.40 13.98 -24.95
N LEU A 138 -2.54 13.63 -23.68
CA LEU A 138 -3.67 12.83 -23.19
C LEU A 138 -4.86 13.69 -22.80
N ASP A 139 -4.59 14.82 -22.15
CA ASP A 139 -5.60 15.73 -21.62
C ASP A 139 -5.07 17.14 -21.39
N SER A 140 -5.98 18.10 -21.18
CA SER A 140 -5.64 19.48 -20.78
C SER A 140 -6.71 20.03 -19.84
N ILE A 141 -6.29 20.79 -18.84
CA ILE A 141 -7.16 21.40 -17.84
C ILE A 141 -6.85 22.88 -17.74
N PRO A 142 -7.89 23.77 -17.71
CA PRO A 142 -7.67 25.18 -17.38
C PRO A 142 -6.98 25.31 -16.00
N GLN A 143 -5.91 26.09 -15.91
CA GLN A 143 -5.17 26.26 -14.66
C GLN A 143 -6.05 26.80 -13.52
N ALA A 144 -7.01 27.68 -13.86
CA ALA A 144 -7.98 28.22 -12.91
C ALA A 144 -8.92 27.14 -12.29
N SER A 145 -9.03 25.98 -12.93
CA SER A 145 -9.87 24.85 -12.45
C SER A 145 -9.09 23.82 -11.63
N ILE A 146 -7.80 24.02 -11.43
CA ILE A 146 -6.95 23.15 -10.64
C ILE A 146 -7.09 23.58 -9.18
N GLY A 147 -7.66 22.69 -8.33
CA GLY A 147 -7.73 22.91 -6.90
C GLY A 147 -6.37 22.79 -6.22
N LYS A 148 -6.35 22.89 -4.88
CA LYS A 148 -5.14 22.55 -4.10
C LYS A 148 -4.91 21.03 -4.22
N GLY A 149 -3.81 20.62 -4.84
CA GLY A 149 -3.39 19.22 -4.92
C GLY A 149 -3.12 18.74 -6.34
N LYS A 150 -3.08 17.42 -6.48
CA LYS A 150 -2.78 16.74 -7.75
C LYS A 150 -3.98 16.81 -8.70
N ALA A 151 -3.75 17.29 -9.92
CA ALA A 151 -4.82 17.44 -10.93
C ALA A 151 -5.09 16.13 -11.68
N PHE A 152 -4.04 15.31 -11.90
CA PHE A 152 -4.12 14.08 -12.68
C PHE A 152 -3.70 12.85 -11.86
N TYR A 153 -4.42 11.78 -12.02
CA TYR A 153 -4.16 10.48 -11.39
C TYR A 153 -4.04 9.41 -12.47
N ILE A 154 -3.13 8.48 -12.26
CA ILE A 154 -2.89 7.37 -13.17
C ILE A 154 -2.95 6.06 -12.38
N LYS A 155 -3.64 5.08 -12.91
CA LYS A 155 -3.69 3.71 -12.37
C LYS A 155 -3.62 2.70 -13.49
N THR A 156 -3.11 1.51 -13.20
CA THR A 156 -3.13 0.37 -14.12
C THR A 156 -4.06 -0.70 -13.58
N SER A 157 -4.65 -1.46 -14.49
CA SER A 157 -5.27 -2.74 -14.11
C SER A 157 -4.21 -3.70 -13.54
N PRO A 158 -4.61 -4.69 -12.72
CA PRO A 158 -3.68 -5.66 -12.16
C PRO A 158 -2.82 -6.38 -13.21
N ASP A 159 -3.39 -6.72 -14.37
CA ASP A 159 -2.68 -7.33 -15.52
C ASP A 159 -1.90 -6.34 -16.38
N LYS A 160 -1.94 -5.03 -16.05
CA LYS A 160 -1.31 -3.91 -16.77
C LYS A 160 -1.76 -3.73 -18.24
N THR A 161 -2.85 -4.38 -18.66
CA THR A 161 -3.39 -4.24 -20.01
C THR A 161 -4.26 -3.00 -20.21
N LYS A 162 -4.68 -2.37 -19.12
CA LYS A 162 -5.46 -1.13 -19.11
C LYS A 162 -4.77 -0.08 -18.24
N ILE A 163 -4.84 1.15 -18.73
CA ILE A 163 -4.30 2.33 -18.04
C ILE A 163 -5.44 3.33 -17.90
N LEU A 164 -5.72 3.71 -16.68
CA LEU A 164 -6.69 4.73 -16.33
C LEU A 164 -5.98 6.06 -16.13
N THR A 165 -6.41 7.09 -16.84
CA THR A 165 -6.11 8.48 -16.51
C THR A 165 -7.36 9.13 -15.94
N PHE A 166 -7.22 9.87 -14.86
CA PHE A 166 -8.33 10.46 -14.14
C PHE A 166 -7.97 11.88 -13.71
N SER A 167 -8.91 12.83 -13.89
CA SER A 167 -8.74 14.19 -13.44
C SER A 167 -10.00 14.72 -12.76
N MET A 168 -9.81 15.56 -11.74
CA MET A 168 -10.87 16.28 -11.06
C MET A 168 -10.75 17.77 -11.36
N LEU A 169 -11.83 18.36 -11.85
CA LEU A 169 -11.95 19.78 -12.16
C LEU A 169 -12.89 20.41 -11.17
N LYS A 170 -12.46 21.41 -10.42
CA LYS A 170 -13.29 22.17 -9.51
C LYS A 170 -13.92 23.37 -10.23
N THR A 171 -15.21 23.53 -10.11
CA THR A 171 -15.93 24.76 -10.43
C THR A 171 -16.40 25.45 -9.15
N LYS A 172 -17.17 26.53 -9.26
CA LYS A 172 -17.71 27.23 -8.09
C LYS A 172 -18.71 26.41 -7.27
N SER A 173 -19.44 25.47 -7.92
CA SER A 173 -20.58 24.77 -7.33
C SER A 173 -20.58 23.26 -7.58
N SER A 174 -19.60 22.72 -8.31
CA SER A 174 -19.57 21.30 -8.65
C SER A 174 -18.16 20.84 -8.98
N TYR A 175 -17.97 19.51 -8.98
CA TYR A 175 -16.77 18.87 -9.49
C TYR A 175 -17.10 18.12 -10.77
N PHE A 176 -16.23 18.26 -11.76
CA PHE A 176 -16.25 17.42 -12.95
C PHE A 176 -15.12 16.40 -12.83
N VAL A 177 -15.52 15.14 -13.00
CA VAL A 177 -14.58 14.03 -13.09
C VAL A 177 -14.44 13.68 -14.56
N ARG A 178 -13.21 13.72 -15.06
CA ARG A 178 -12.88 13.29 -16.41
C ARG A 178 -11.92 12.13 -16.34
N PHE A 179 -12.21 11.07 -17.08
CA PHE A 179 -11.30 9.94 -17.15
C PHE A 179 -11.25 9.33 -18.55
N ALA A 180 -10.13 8.68 -18.84
CA ALA A 180 -9.97 7.85 -20.00
C ALA A 180 -9.34 6.53 -19.64
N VAL A 181 -9.83 5.45 -20.26
CA VAL A 181 -9.24 4.13 -20.21
C VAL A 181 -8.47 3.92 -21.50
N LEU A 182 -7.18 3.63 -21.37
CA LEU A 182 -6.26 3.36 -22.45
C LEU A 182 -5.88 1.87 -22.44
N SER A 183 -5.53 1.32 -23.60
CA SER A 183 -4.83 0.04 -23.68
C SER A 183 -3.33 0.21 -23.34
N ASP A 184 -2.61 -0.88 -23.17
CA ASP A 184 -1.14 -0.94 -23.05
C ASP A 184 -0.42 -0.40 -24.32
N SER A 185 -1.12 -0.42 -25.49
CA SER A 185 -0.66 0.20 -26.74
C SER A 185 -1.08 1.66 -26.87
N ILE A 186 -1.57 2.28 -25.79
CA ILE A 186 -1.95 3.71 -25.69
C ILE A 186 -3.14 4.11 -26.57
N LYS A 187 -3.95 3.15 -27.01
CA LYS A 187 -5.21 3.45 -27.68
C LYS A 187 -6.28 3.82 -26.67
N ILE A 188 -7.01 4.90 -26.90
CA ILE A 188 -8.15 5.29 -26.06
C ILE A 188 -9.27 4.28 -26.31
N LEU A 189 -9.68 3.57 -25.26
CA LEU A 189 -10.76 2.61 -25.27
C LEU A 189 -12.10 3.28 -24.90
N ASN A 190 -12.07 4.14 -23.88
CA ASN A 190 -13.22 4.94 -23.43
C ASN A 190 -12.73 6.30 -22.93
N ARG A 191 -13.58 7.32 -23.08
CA ARG A 191 -13.40 8.64 -22.46
C ARG A 191 -14.75 9.13 -21.96
N ASN A 192 -14.79 9.59 -20.73
CA ASN A 192 -16.02 10.05 -20.09
C ASN A 192 -15.78 11.32 -19.28
N LEU A 193 -16.84 12.14 -19.20
CA LEU A 193 -16.94 13.30 -18.35
C LEU A 193 -18.20 13.14 -17.50
N PHE A 194 -18.05 13.28 -16.21
CA PHE A 194 -19.15 13.15 -15.25
C PHE A 194 -19.17 14.34 -14.30
N SER A 195 -20.34 14.88 -14.04
CA SER A 195 -20.54 15.95 -13.05
C SER A 195 -20.96 15.34 -11.72
N VAL A 196 -20.18 15.58 -10.68
CA VAL A 196 -20.54 15.24 -9.30
C VAL A 196 -21.14 16.48 -8.66
N THR A 197 -22.40 16.40 -8.30
CA THR A 197 -23.09 17.51 -7.62
C THR A 197 -22.73 17.47 -6.13
N GLU A 198 -22.10 18.50 -5.64
CA GLU A 198 -21.76 18.63 -4.23
C GLU A 198 -22.42 19.84 -3.56
N ASN A 199 -22.82 19.64 -2.32
CA ASN A 199 -23.31 20.69 -1.45
C ASN A 199 -22.14 21.37 -0.72
N GLY A 200 -21.32 22.12 -1.48
CA GLY A 200 -20.54 23.22 -0.89
C GLY A 200 -19.16 22.92 -0.27
N GLU A 201 -18.66 21.69 -0.19
CA GLU A 201 -17.45 21.35 0.58
C GLU A 201 -16.26 20.83 -0.25
N VAL A 202 -15.08 20.84 0.36
CA VAL A 202 -13.85 20.45 -0.33
C VAL A 202 -13.81 18.94 -0.52
N SER A 203 -13.97 18.49 -1.76
CA SER A 203 -13.87 17.08 -2.10
C SER A 203 -12.48 16.68 -2.53
N SER A 204 -12.07 15.51 -2.10
CA SER A 204 -10.80 14.89 -2.48
C SER A 204 -11.01 13.45 -2.93
N LEU A 205 -10.17 13.02 -3.89
CA LEU A 205 -10.16 11.62 -4.32
C LEU A 205 -9.51 10.77 -3.22
N LYS A 206 -10.29 9.86 -2.64
CA LYS A 206 -9.82 8.96 -1.58
C LYS A 206 -9.27 7.65 -2.13
N SER A 207 -9.92 7.09 -3.15
CA SER A 207 -9.47 5.88 -3.81
C SER A 207 -9.90 5.85 -5.27
N ILE A 208 -9.09 5.21 -6.12
CA ILE A 208 -9.44 4.92 -7.50
C ILE A 208 -8.79 3.63 -7.94
N LYS A 209 -9.57 2.73 -8.57
CA LYS A 209 -9.14 1.44 -9.05
C LYS A 209 -9.75 1.14 -10.42
N ILE A 210 -9.03 0.34 -11.19
CA ILE A 210 -9.47 -0.19 -12.48
C ILE A 210 -9.22 -1.69 -12.50
N ASN A 211 -10.20 -2.48 -12.95
CA ASN A 211 -10.04 -3.92 -13.11
C ASN A 211 -9.49 -4.31 -14.50
N ASN A 212 -9.25 -5.60 -14.73
CA ASN A 212 -8.72 -6.10 -15.99
C ASN A 212 -9.67 -5.91 -17.18
N GLN A 213 -10.96 -5.80 -16.94
CA GLN A 213 -11.98 -5.51 -17.95
C GLN A 213 -12.02 -4.01 -18.32
N GLY A 214 -11.42 -3.16 -17.50
CA GLY A 214 -11.42 -1.70 -17.66
C GLY A 214 -12.57 -0.99 -16.95
N ASN A 215 -13.29 -1.70 -16.07
CA ASN A 215 -14.28 -1.09 -15.18
C ASN A 215 -13.56 -0.32 -14.07
N VAL A 216 -14.15 0.80 -13.65
CA VAL A 216 -13.51 1.74 -12.72
C VAL A 216 -14.39 1.96 -11.51
N ILE A 217 -13.78 1.99 -10.35
CA ILE A 217 -14.38 2.53 -9.12
C ILE A 217 -13.54 3.72 -8.66
N ALA A 218 -14.20 4.86 -8.41
CA ALA A 218 -13.57 6.04 -7.81
C ALA A 218 -14.39 6.49 -6.60
N ILE A 219 -13.71 6.80 -5.50
CA ILE A 219 -14.35 7.22 -4.26
C ILE A 219 -13.85 8.62 -3.92
N ILE A 220 -14.80 9.53 -3.83
CA ILE A 220 -14.59 10.94 -3.53
C ILE A 220 -15.13 11.18 -2.13
N GLY A 221 -14.33 11.80 -1.26
CA GLY A 221 -14.74 12.19 0.09
C GLY A 221 -14.95 13.69 0.18
N ALA A 222 -16.03 14.10 0.80
CA ALA A 222 -16.28 15.48 1.22
C ALA A 222 -15.93 15.63 2.70
N GLU A 223 -15.11 16.62 3.02
CA GLU A 223 -14.76 16.96 4.40
C GLU A 223 -15.75 18.00 4.90
N ASN A 224 -16.58 17.64 5.88
CA ASN A 224 -17.44 18.60 6.57
C ASN A 224 -16.64 19.24 7.70
N ASN A 225 -16.20 20.49 7.52
CA ASN A 225 -15.68 21.32 8.60
C ASN A 225 -16.83 21.78 9.52
N ILE A 226 -17.43 20.88 10.26
CA ILE A 226 -18.35 21.24 11.34
C ILE A 226 -17.55 21.33 12.63
N GLY A 227 -17.20 22.57 12.97
CA GLY A 227 -16.72 23.15 14.21
C GLY A 227 -16.21 22.22 15.32
N ASN A 228 -15.06 22.56 15.84
CA ASN A 228 -14.43 22.28 17.14
C ASN A 228 -14.63 20.95 17.89
N ASP A 229 -15.43 20.02 17.42
CA ASP A 229 -15.55 18.67 17.97
C ASP A 229 -14.86 17.68 17.02
N ASP A 230 -14.11 16.75 17.57
CA ASP A 230 -13.27 15.73 16.93
C ASP A 230 -13.97 14.78 15.92
N TYR A 231 -15.00 15.19 15.25
CA TYR A 231 -15.81 14.39 14.34
C TYR A 231 -15.72 14.94 12.91
N ASP A 232 -14.73 14.49 12.16
CA ASP A 232 -14.72 14.65 10.71
C ASP A 232 -15.80 13.74 10.11
N TYR A 233 -16.97 14.30 9.81
CA TYR A 233 -17.98 13.61 9.04
C TYR A 233 -17.56 13.61 7.58
N GLU A 234 -17.02 12.50 7.09
CA GLU A 234 -16.77 12.33 5.67
C GLU A 234 -17.98 11.68 5.00
N LYS A 235 -18.58 12.39 4.07
CA LYS A 235 -19.52 11.83 3.11
C LYS A 235 -18.72 11.32 1.92
N TYR A 236 -18.96 10.08 1.53
CA TYR A 236 -18.28 9.49 0.38
C TYR A 236 -19.23 9.31 -0.78
N THR A 237 -18.80 9.75 -1.96
CA THR A 237 -19.48 9.47 -3.23
C THR A 237 -18.66 8.43 -3.99
N THR A 238 -19.28 7.31 -4.31
CA THR A 238 -18.67 6.24 -5.10
C THR A 238 -19.18 6.34 -6.53
N LEU A 239 -18.27 6.52 -7.48
CA LEU A 239 -18.53 6.47 -8.91
C LEU A 239 -18.13 5.10 -9.43
N ILE A 240 -19.06 4.41 -10.10
CA ILE A 240 -18.87 3.09 -10.67
C ILE A 240 -19.05 3.20 -12.17
N PHE A 241 -17.99 2.93 -12.93
CA PHE A 241 -18.02 2.91 -14.38
C PHE A 241 -17.94 1.49 -14.90
N ASN A 242 -18.92 1.10 -15.69
CA ASN A 242 -18.92 -0.13 -16.46
C ASN A 242 -18.47 0.17 -17.89
N ARG A 243 -17.33 -0.37 -18.29
CA ARG A 243 -16.76 -0.13 -19.62
C ARG A 243 -17.60 -0.72 -20.73
N THR A 244 -18.20 -1.89 -20.53
CA THR A 244 -18.95 -2.61 -21.55
C THR A 244 -20.24 -1.89 -21.94
N THR A 245 -20.97 -1.40 -20.96
CA THR A 245 -22.23 -0.64 -21.18
C THR A 245 -21.96 0.86 -21.37
N ASN A 246 -20.75 1.32 -21.09
CA ASN A 246 -20.35 2.73 -21.05
C ASN A 246 -21.23 3.58 -20.12
N THR A 247 -21.66 2.98 -19.01
CA THR A 247 -22.53 3.63 -18.02
C THR A 247 -21.75 4.00 -16.76
N ILE A 248 -22.14 5.13 -16.15
CA ILE A 248 -21.65 5.53 -14.83
C ILE A 248 -22.85 5.53 -13.89
N SER A 249 -22.67 4.98 -12.71
CA SER A 249 -23.58 5.14 -11.58
C SER A 249 -22.90 5.84 -10.42
N GLU A 250 -23.68 6.61 -9.69
CA GLU A 250 -23.27 7.30 -8.48
C GLU A 250 -23.97 6.67 -7.28
N GLN A 251 -23.22 6.39 -6.23
CA GLN A 251 -23.75 5.89 -4.97
C GLN A 251 -23.18 6.73 -3.84
N VAL A 252 -24.01 7.18 -2.96
CA VAL A 252 -23.59 7.92 -1.77
C VAL A 252 -23.47 6.97 -0.60
N LEU A 253 -22.30 6.89 -0.03
CA LEU A 253 -22.05 6.24 1.23
C LEU A 253 -22.23 7.28 2.33
N GLU A 254 -23.45 7.39 2.83
CA GLU A 254 -23.83 8.26 3.93
C GLU A 254 -24.65 7.46 4.93
N ASN A 255 -24.31 7.59 6.21
CA ASN A 255 -25.14 7.01 7.25
C ASN A 255 -25.17 7.96 8.45
N GLN A 256 -26.33 8.51 8.75
CA GLN A 256 -26.52 9.46 9.87
C GLN A 256 -26.12 8.91 11.24
N ASN A 257 -26.01 7.59 11.38
CA ASN A 257 -25.67 6.93 12.64
C ASN A 257 -24.21 6.51 12.73
N TYR A 258 -23.42 6.66 11.64
CA TYR A 258 -22.03 6.20 11.58
C TYR A 258 -21.13 7.19 10.87
N VAL A 259 -19.93 7.33 11.41
CA VAL A 259 -18.81 8.04 10.77
C VAL A 259 -17.86 6.99 10.20
N PHE A 260 -17.45 7.17 8.95
CA PHE A 260 -16.52 6.29 8.26
C PHE A 260 -15.15 6.97 8.17
N LYS A 261 -14.10 6.21 8.48
CA LYS A 261 -12.70 6.68 8.37
C LYS A 261 -11.81 5.61 7.71
N ASN A 262 -10.64 6.02 7.25
CA ASN A 262 -9.62 5.12 6.69
C ASN A 262 -10.16 4.23 5.56
N LEU A 263 -10.92 4.84 4.65
CA LEU A 263 -11.55 4.11 3.55
C LEU A 263 -10.51 3.66 2.52
N ILE A 264 -10.58 2.39 2.13
CA ILE A 264 -9.80 1.79 1.06
C ILE A 264 -10.72 1.06 0.09
N SER A 265 -10.29 0.90 -1.16
CA SER A 265 -11.01 0.04 -2.12
C SER A 265 -10.04 -0.85 -2.89
N GLU A 266 -10.55 -1.96 -3.41
CA GLU A 266 -9.82 -2.88 -4.28
C GLU A 266 -10.76 -3.49 -5.32
N VAL A 267 -10.20 -4.02 -6.40
CA VAL A 267 -10.93 -4.70 -7.46
C VAL A 267 -10.48 -6.15 -7.57
N SER A 268 -11.41 -7.04 -7.86
CA SER A 268 -11.06 -8.43 -8.12
C SER A 268 -10.33 -8.56 -9.46
N THR A 269 -9.32 -9.43 -9.50
CA THR A 269 -8.60 -9.81 -10.72
C THR A 269 -9.34 -10.86 -11.54
N GLN A 270 -10.23 -11.61 -10.91
CA GLN A 270 -10.92 -12.78 -11.48
C GLN A 270 -12.41 -12.54 -11.73
N ARG A 271 -13.03 -11.64 -10.98
CA ARG A 271 -14.46 -11.34 -11.06
C ARG A 271 -14.69 -9.86 -11.34
N ASP A 272 -15.84 -9.52 -11.90
CA ASP A 272 -16.27 -8.14 -12.14
C ASP A 272 -16.85 -7.50 -10.89
N ILE A 273 -16.11 -7.53 -9.78
CA ILE A 273 -16.52 -6.95 -8.50
C ILE A 273 -15.45 -6.03 -7.92
N ALA A 274 -15.91 -5.08 -7.13
CA ALA A 274 -15.08 -4.20 -6.31
C ALA A 274 -15.44 -4.34 -4.84
N TYR A 275 -14.50 -4.01 -3.99
CA TYR A 275 -14.63 -4.00 -2.54
C TYR A 275 -14.34 -2.60 -2.02
N ILE A 276 -15.15 -2.14 -1.08
CA ILE A 276 -14.92 -0.94 -0.28
C ILE A 276 -14.86 -1.37 1.17
N VAL A 277 -13.88 -0.89 1.90
CA VAL A 277 -13.73 -1.14 3.33
C VAL A 277 -13.39 0.17 4.04
N ALA A 278 -14.02 0.42 5.18
CA ALA A 278 -13.73 1.56 6.03
C ALA A 278 -13.81 1.17 7.52
N SER A 279 -13.08 1.86 8.37
CA SER A 279 -13.38 1.84 9.81
C SER A 279 -14.64 2.64 10.05
N TYR A 280 -15.52 2.18 10.97
CA TYR A 280 -16.69 2.93 11.37
C TYR A 280 -16.77 3.17 12.88
N LYS A 281 -17.46 4.24 13.26
CA LYS A 281 -17.84 4.55 14.63
C LYS A 281 -19.28 5.04 14.65
N SER A 282 -20.06 4.54 15.60
CA SER A 282 -21.43 5.01 15.78
C SER A 282 -21.46 6.41 16.40
N THR A 283 -22.34 7.28 15.89
CA THR A 283 -22.59 8.61 16.45
C THR A 283 -23.41 8.54 17.75
N LYS A 284 -24.16 7.45 17.95
CA LYS A 284 -25.05 7.25 19.10
C LYS A 284 -24.38 6.46 20.22
N ASN A 285 -23.56 5.48 19.89
CA ASN A 285 -22.90 4.59 20.85
C ASN A 285 -21.40 4.56 20.60
N LYS A 286 -20.61 5.19 21.48
CA LYS A 286 -19.14 5.28 21.36
C LYS A 286 -18.43 3.92 21.37
N ASN A 287 -19.09 2.87 21.85
CA ASN A 287 -18.52 1.51 21.89
C ASN A 287 -18.87 0.69 20.63
N ASP A 288 -19.79 1.16 19.78
CA ASP A 288 -20.13 0.52 18.51
C ASP A 288 -19.14 1.04 17.43
N ILE A 289 -18.03 0.32 17.33
CA ILE A 289 -16.92 0.57 16.40
C ILE A 289 -16.56 -0.72 15.68
N GLY A 290 -16.03 -0.62 14.46
CA GLY A 290 -15.66 -1.80 13.71
C GLY A 290 -15.25 -1.51 12.27
N ILE A 291 -15.44 -2.50 11.43
CA ILE A 291 -15.18 -2.44 10.00
C ILE A 291 -16.51 -2.47 9.24
N TYR A 292 -16.69 -1.50 8.37
CA TYR A 292 -17.72 -1.46 7.36
C TYR A 292 -17.17 -1.95 6.04
N TYR A 293 -17.96 -2.70 5.27
CA TYR A 293 -17.57 -3.15 3.94
C TYR A 293 -18.72 -3.30 2.98
N GLN A 294 -18.43 -3.06 1.70
CA GLN A 294 -19.33 -3.28 0.57
C GLN A 294 -18.66 -4.15 -0.49
N ILE A 295 -19.48 -4.96 -1.17
CA ILE A 295 -19.14 -5.65 -2.40
C ILE A 295 -20.05 -5.11 -3.50
N ILE A 296 -19.45 -4.68 -4.62
CA ILE A 296 -20.14 -4.04 -5.75
C ILE A 296 -19.92 -4.87 -6.99
N ASP A 297 -21.01 -5.18 -7.73
CA ASP A 297 -20.94 -5.82 -9.06
C ASP A 297 -20.86 -4.74 -10.14
N PHE A 298 -19.78 -4.74 -10.92
CA PHE A 298 -19.64 -3.84 -12.06
C PHE A 298 -20.58 -4.12 -13.21
N ARG A 299 -21.09 -5.35 -13.37
CA ARG A 299 -21.99 -5.73 -14.49
C ARG A 299 -23.34 -5.05 -14.33
N THR A 300 -23.84 -4.98 -13.10
CA THR A 300 -25.14 -4.38 -12.77
C THR A 300 -25.00 -2.97 -12.19
N ASN A 301 -23.79 -2.54 -11.84
CA ASN A 301 -23.51 -1.31 -11.09
C ASN A 301 -24.26 -1.24 -9.76
N THR A 302 -24.45 -2.39 -9.09
CA THR A 302 -25.22 -2.46 -7.84
C THR A 302 -24.36 -2.99 -6.69
N VAL A 303 -24.78 -2.63 -5.47
CA VAL A 303 -24.22 -3.19 -4.24
C VAL A 303 -24.79 -4.60 -4.04
N LEU A 304 -23.92 -5.61 -4.06
CA LEU A 304 -24.26 -7.00 -3.73
C LEU A 304 -24.36 -7.22 -2.23
N LEU A 305 -23.47 -6.58 -1.49
CA LEU A 305 -23.38 -6.70 -0.04
C LEU A 305 -23.04 -5.35 0.57
N ASN A 306 -23.73 -5.03 1.66
CA ASN A 306 -23.44 -3.91 2.54
C ASN A 306 -23.54 -4.42 3.98
N SER A 307 -22.40 -4.47 4.69
CA SER A 307 -22.34 -5.09 6.00
C SER A 307 -21.34 -4.39 6.94
N ARG A 308 -21.43 -4.74 8.22
CA ARG A 308 -20.57 -4.23 9.28
C ARG A 308 -20.11 -5.38 10.17
N MET A 309 -18.87 -5.34 10.57
CA MET A 309 -18.26 -6.24 11.54
C MET A 309 -17.84 -5.41 12.77
N PRO A 310 -18.61 -5.44 13.87
CA PRO A 310 -18.22 -4.74 15.09
C PRO A 310 -16.99 -5.39 15.72
N PHE A 311 -16.12 -4.57 16.29
CA PHE A 311 -15.01 -5.09 17.08
C PHE A 311 -15.49 -5.58 18.41
N THR A 312 -15.17 -6.83 18.71
CA THR A 312 -15.39 -7.42 20.01
C THR A 312 -14.32 -6.97 21.00
N ASP A 313 -14.61 -7.07 22.31
CA ASP A 313 -13.61 -6.81 23.36
C ASP A 313 -12.35 -7.65 23.19
N GLU A 314 -12.46 -8.84 22.61
CA GLU A 314 -11.34 -9.72 22.33
C GLU A 314 -10.43 -9.14 21.24
N ILE A 315 -11.01 -8.62 20.13
CA ILE A 315 -10.25 -7.95 19.07
C ILE A 315 -9.55 -6.71 19.62
N LEU A 316 -10.28 -5.92 20.42
CA LEU A 316 -9.75 -4.68 20.99
C LEU A 316 -8.69 -4.92 22.06
N LYS A 317 -8.79 -5.99 22.84
CA LYS A 317 -7.77 -6.36 23.83
C LYS A 317 -6.50 -6.88 23.18
N LYS A 318 -6.61 -7.65 22.10
CA LYS A 318 -5.47 -8.17 21.35
C LYS A 318 -4.73 -7.08 20.56
N SER A 319 -5.41 -6.00 20.19
CA SER A 319 -4.80 -4.86 19.48
C SER A 319 -4.15 -3.82 20.41
N GLN A 320 -4.13 -4.06 21.71
CA GLN A 320 -3.57 -3.15 22.72
C GLN A 320 -2.51 -3.88 23.53
N THR A 321 -1.27 -3.50 23.38
CA THR A 321 -0.26 -3.80 24.39
C THR A 321 -0.63 -3.05 25.68
N ASN A 322 -0.47 -3.71 26.85
CA ASN A 322 -0.89 -3.23 28.18
C ASN A 322 -0.30 -1.87 28.64
N GLU A 323 0.52 -1.22 27.82
CA GLU A 323 1.26 -0.01 28.19
C GLU A 323 0.52 1.31 27.89
N PHE A 324 -0.55 1.30 27.07
CA PHE A 324 -1.21 2.51 26.65
C PHE A 324 -2.67 2.60 27.09
N LYS A 325 -2.87 3.17 28.29
CA LYS A 325 -4.18 3.38 28.91
C LYS A 325 -4.93 4.64 28.48
N THR A 326 -4.59 5.28 27.37
CA THR A 326 -5.32 6.47 26.94
C THR A 326 -6.50 6.10 26.06
N TRP A 327 -7.67 6.36 26.59
CA TRP A 327 -9.00 5.99 26.13
C TRP A 327 -9.53 6.77 24.93
N GLN A 328 -8.71 7.48 24.20
CA GLN A 328 -9.17 8.28 23.06
C GLN A 328 -9.18 7.42 21.78
N ASP A 329 -10.39 7.16 21.31
CA ASP A 329 -10.74 6.61 19.98
C ASP A 329 -10.14 5.26 19.55
N LYS A 330 -10.51 4.20 20.24
CA LYS A 330 -10.19 2.82 19.82
C LYS A 330 -10.54 2.50 18.36
N ALA A 331 -11.59 3.12 17.80
CA ALA A 331 -12.00 2.93 16.41
C ALA A 331 -11.01 3.48 15.39
N THR A 332 -10.26 4.54 15.76
CA THR A 332 -9.26 5.13 14.87
C THR A 332 -7.93 4.39 14.91
N LEU A 333 -7.72 3.52 15.91
CA LEU A 333 -6.48 2.78 16.07
C LEU A 333 -6.36 1.61 15.08
N VAL A 334 -7.46 0.92 14.76
CA VAL A 334 -7.43 -0.22 13.85
C VAL A 334 -7.77 0.26 12.45
N LYS A 335 -6.76 0.41 11.60
CA LYS A 335 -6.89 0.94 10.25
C LYS A 335 -6.90 -0.17 9.21
N PRO A 336 -7.88 -0.23 8.30
CA PRO A 336 -7.77 -1.02 7.08
C PRO A 336 -6.51 -0.64 6.30
N LYS A 337 -5.68 -1.61 5.96
CA LYS A 337 -4.44 -1.40 5.19
C LYS A 337 -4.52 -2.00 3.80
N ARG A 338 -5.17 -3.16 3.67
CA ARG A 338 -5.20 -3.88 2.41
C ARG A 338 -6.44 -4.77 2.31
N ILE A 339 -6.94 -4.90 1.09
CA ILE A 339 -7.96 -5.88 0.70
C ILE A 339 -7.28 -6.85 -0.28
N VAL A 340 -7.40 -8.14 -0.03
CA VAL A 340 -6.93 -9.20 -0.93
C VAL A 340 -8.15 -9.95 -1.45
N PRO A 341 -8.56 -9.74 -2.72
CA PRO A 341 -9.69 -10.45 -3.30
C PRO A 341 -9.48 -11.96 -3.33
N ARG A 342 -10.51 -12.72 -2.99
CA ARG A 342 -10.54 -14.19 -3.09
C ARG A 342 -11.22 -14.63 -4.41
N SER A 343 -10.85 -15.80 -4.90
CA SER A 343 -11.42 -16.35 -6.15
C SER A 343 -12.92 -16.68 -6.04
N ASP A 344 -13.42 -16.99 -4.84
CA ASP A 344 -14.84 -17.25 -4.55
C ASP A 344 -15.71 -15.96 -4.49
N GLY A 345 -15.08 -14.80 -4.52
CA GLY A 345 -15.74 -13.49 -4.44
C GLY A 345 -15.76 -12.88 -3.03
N GLY A 346 -15.31 -13.64 -2.03
CA GLY A 346 -14.95 -13.09 -0.73
C GLY A 346 -13.64 -12.29 -0.78
N PHE A 347 -13.15 -11.85 0.36
CA PHE A 347 -11.88 -11.13 0.46
C PHE A 347 -11.20 -11.35 1.80
N VAL A 348 -9.90 -11.15 1.83
CA VAL A 348 -9.14 -11.05 3.08
C VAL A 348 -8.86 -9.58 3.35
N LEU A 349 -9.26 -9.11 4.53
CA LEU A 349 -8.96 -7.77 5.02
C LEU A 349 -7.75 -7.83 5.94
N VAL A 350 -6.78 -6.97 5.67
CA VAL A 350 -5.62 -6.73 6.53
C VAL A 350 -5.80 -5.39 7.23
N THR A 351 -5.64 -5.39 8.54
CA THR A 351 -5.67 -4.19 9.39
C THR A 351 -4.39 -4.04 10.18
N GLU A 352 -4.10 -2.84 10.62
CA GLU A 352 -2.98 -2.56 11.53
C GLU A 352 -3.41 -1.53 12.56
N GLY A 353 -3.01 -1.75 13.82
CA GLY A 353 -3.12 -0.72 14.84
C GLY A 353 -2.12 0.39 14.58
N GLU A 354 -2.57 1.65 14.50
CA GLU A 354 -1.70 2.80 14.27
C GLU A 354 -2.18 3.99 15.10
N TYR A 355 -1.24 4.58 15.85
CA TYR A 355 -1.50 5.78 16.65
C TYR A 355 -0.34 6.77 16.51
N ARG A 356 -0.67 8.04 16.28
CA ARG A 356 0.30 9.13 16.18
C ARG A 356 -0.07 10.23 17.15
N PHE A 357 0.91 10.75 17.88
CA PHE A 357 0.72 11.89 18.78
C PHE A 357 2.02 12.65 18.98
N THR A 358 1.90 13.93 19.29
CA THR A 358 3.03 14.79 19.62
C THR A 358 3.16 14.92 21.14
N LYS A 359 4.31 14.51 21.67
CA LYS A 359 4.68 14.68 23.08
C LYS A 359 5.48 15.96 23.25
N SER A 360 5.17 16.77 24.27
CA SER A 360 5.99 17.91 24.64
C SER A 360 6.89 17.58 25.84
N GLU A 361 8.18 17.82 25.73
CA GLU A 361 9.15 17.69 26.81
C GLU A 361 9.71 19.07 27.16
N ARG A 362 9.62 19.44 28.44
CA ARG A 362 10.29 20.63 28.92
C ARG A 362 11.77 20.31 29.12
N LEU A 363 12.63 21.00 28.40
CA LEU A 363 14.07 20.94 28.62
C LEU A 363 14.41 21.79 29.82
N THR A 364 14.61 21.18 30.99
CA THR A 364 15.25 21.84 32.11
C THR A 364 16.75 21.87 31.87
N THR A 365 17.27 22.99 31.38
CA THR A 365 18.71 23.21 31.36
C THR A 365 19.19 23.38 32.78
N ASN A 366 19.71 22.33 33.39
CA ASN A 366 20.56 22.44 34.60
C ASN A 366 21.92 23.02 34.17
N SER A 367 21.96 24.27 33.79
CA SER A 367 23.22 25.01 33.71
C SER A 367 23.41 25.79 35.02
N LEU A 368 24.20 25.22 35.92
CA LEU A 368 24.90 26.00 36.95
C LEU A 368 25.87 26.93 36.23
N GLY A 369 25.37 28.09 35.88
CA GLY A 369 26.17 29.18 35.28
C GLY A 369 25.55 30.50 35.64
N TYR A 370 26.15 31.20 36.62
CA TYR A 370 25.91 32.61 36.88
C TYR A 370 26.04 33.40 35.58
N PHE A 371 25.00 34.13 35.17
CA PHE A 371 25.09 35.51 34.66
C PHE A 371 23.75 36.01 34.11
N ASN A 372 23.31 37.14 34.71
CA ASN A 372 22.44 38.23 34.21
C ASN A 372 21.08 37.91 33.52
N SER A 373 20.03 38.10 34.34
CA SER A 373 18.77 38.86 34.08
C SER A 373 18.15 38.78 32.65
N ALA A 374 17.83 37.58 32.18
CA ALA A 374 16.73 37.40 31.26
C ALA A 374 15.86 36.25 31.80
N PRO A 375 14.51 36.34 31.76
CA PRO A 375 13.67 35.24 32.18
C PRO A 375 13.95 34.04 31.23
N PHE A 376 14.52 32.96 31.81
CA PHE A 376 14.67 31.70 31.08
C PHE A 376 13.28 31.19 30.72
N MET A 377 12.89 31.36 29.48
CA MET A 377 11.76 30.59 28.96
C MET A 377 12.23 29.16 28.82
N PRO A 378 11.60 28.20 29.50
CA PRO A 378 11.91 26.78 29.31
C PRO A 378 11.67 26.44 27.84
N SER A 379 12.69 25.98 27.14
CA SER A 379 12.52 25.50 25.80
C SER A 379 11.70 24.20 25.83
N VAL A 380 10.63 24.16 25.05
CA VAL A 380 9.78 22.98 24.91
C VAL A 380 10.22 22.25 23.64
N LYS A 381 10.63 21.00 23.78
CA LYS A 381 10.89 20.12 22.64
C LYS A 381 9.61 19.34 22.34
N TYR A 382 9.17 19.36 21.09
CA TYR A 382 8.09 18.54 20.57
C TYR A 382 8.68 17.30 19.92
N ILE A 383 8.12 16.13 20.24
CA ILE A 383 8.54 14.83 19.71
C ILE A 383 7.29 14.17 19.13
N ASP A 384 7.31 13.92 17.83
CA ASP A 384 6.25 13.19 17.17
C ASP A 384 6.50 11.69 17.32
N LEU A 385 5.56 11.02 17.97
CA LEU A 385 5.60 9.58 18.24
C LEU A 385 4.66 8.85 17.30
N ASN A 386 5.20 7.87 16.59
CA ASN A 386 4.45 6.98 15.72
C ASN A 386 4.47 5.58 16.32
N GLN A 387 3.30 5.05 16.61
CA GLN A 387 3.12 3.72 17.21
C GLN A 387 2.35 2.82 16.26
N TYR A 388 2.88 1.61 16.06
CA TYR A 388 2.27 0.58 15.20
C TYR A 388 2.13 -0.70 16.02
N PHE A 389 0.90 -1.21 16.03
CA PHE A 389 0.51 -2.37 16.83
C PHE A 389 0.21 -3.59 15.96
N ASP A 390 -0.46 -4.54 16.52
CA ASP A 390 -0.81 -5.83 15.93
C ASP A 390 -1.38 -5.71 14.52
N ILE A 391 -1.10 -6.73 13.72
CA ILE A 391 -1.68 -6.90 12.39
C ILE A 391 -2.85 -7.88 12.52
N GLY A 392 -4.07 -7.39 12.25
CA GLY A 392 -5.28 -8.20 12.18
C GLY A 392 -5.55 -8.66 10.76
N VAL A 393 -5.94 -9.92 10.58
CA VAL A 393 -6.33 -10.48 9.28
C VAL A 393 -7.68 -11.16 9.42
N PHE A 394 -8.62 -10.80 8.54
CA PHE A 394 -10.00 -11.27 8.56
C PHE A 394 -10.36 -11.82 7.19
N SER A 395 -10.73 -13.08 7.09
CA SER A 395 -11.27 -13.68 5.88
C SER A 395 -12.79 -13.55 5.89
N ILE A 396 -13.35 -12.87 4.89
CA ILE A 396 -14.76 -12.53 4.80
C ILE A 396 -15.33 -13.18 3.53
N ASN A 397 -16.40 -13.94 3.69
CA ASN A 397 -17.09 -14.61 2.59
C ASN A 397 -17.90 -13.59 1.76
N ILE A 398 -18.33 -13.99 0.55
CA ILE A 398 -19.11 -13.14 -0.34
C ILE A 398 -20.48 -12.74 0.25
N ASP A 399 -21.02 -13.54 1.17
CA ASP A 399 -22.26 -13.24 1.91
C ASP A 399 -22.04 -12.32 3.12
N GLY A 400 -20.78 -11.95 3.38
CA GLY A 400 -20.41 -11.08 4.49
C GLY A 400 -20.13 -11.80 5.81
N SER A 401 -20.25 -13.12 5.86
CA SER A 401 -19.90 -13.88 7.06
C SER A 401 -18.38 -13.94 7.24
N LEU A 402 -17.93 -13.92 8.51
CA LEU A 402 -16.54 -14.12 8.85
C LEU A 402 -16.20 -15.61 8.74
N ASP A 403 -15.23 -15.95 7.88
CA ASP A 403 -14.71 -17.30 7.69
C ASP A 403 -13.71 -17.64 8.80
N TRP A 404 -12.66 -16.83 8.92
CA TRP A 404 -11.68 -16.91 10.00
C TRP A 404 -11.06 -15.54 10.28
N GLN A 405 -10.46 -15.43 11.44
CA GLN A 405 -9.65 -14.27 11.83
C GLN A 405 -8.37 -14.71 12.54
N THR A 406 -7.33 -13.93 12.37
CA THR A 406 -6.07 -14.11 13.10
C THR A 406 -5.45 -12.77 13.46
N ASN A 407 -4.65 -12.76 14.52
CA ASN A 407 -3.93 -11.58 14.97
C ASN A 407 -2.44 -11.91 15.11
N MET A 408 -1.59 -11.04 14.59
CA MET A 408 -0.14 -11.17 14.65
C MET A 408 0.40 -10.08 15.59
N PRO A 409 0.88 -10.45 16.77
CA PRO A 409 1.45 -9.50 17.72
C PRO A 409 2.62 -8.72 17.11
N LYS A 410 2.54 -7.41 17.18
CA LYS A 410 3.57 -6.48 16.73
C LYS A 410 3.51 -5.22 17.61
N ALA A 411 4.67 -4.68 17.99
CA ALA A 411 4.76 -3.40 18.68
C ALA A 411 5.99 -2.64 18.16
N GLN A 412 5.77 -1.49 17.58
CA GLN A 412 6.83 -0.62 17.06
C GLN A 412 6.54 0.81 17.52
N ILE A 413 7.59 1.53 17.91
CA ILE A 413 7.53 2.95 18.27
C ILE A 413 8.66 3.64 17.54
N SER A 414 8.36 4.74 16.85
CA SER A 414 9.37 5.58 16.22
C SER A 414 9.14 7.06 16.55
N GLU A 415 10.20 7.85 16.46
CA GLU A 415 10.21 9.24 16.85
C GLU A 415 10.68 10.13 15.68
N ASN A 416 9.90 11.17 15.36
CA ASN A 416 10.25 12.20 14.36
C ASN A 416 10.66 11.65 12.98
N ASP A 417 10.13 10.50 12.57
CA ASP A 417 10.41 9.84 11.30
C ASP A 417 9.15 9.51 10.48
N ASP A 418 7.98 9.99 10.92
CA ASP A 418 6.67 9.68 10.32
C ASP A 418 6.38 8.17 10.19
N GLY A 419 7.06 7.35 10.99
CA GLY A 419 6.94 5.89 10.93
C GLY A 419 7.69 5.26 9.75
N TYR A 420 8.70 5.91 9.21
CA TYR A 420 9.42 5.53 7.99
C TYR A 420 9.93 4.08 8.00
N TYR A 421 10.48 3.61 9.12
CA TYR A 421 10.96 2.25 9.30
C TYR A 421 9.94 1.30 9.92
N SER A 422 8.77 1.81 10.24
CA SER A 422 7.69 1.10 10.94
C SER A 422 6.70 0.47 9.95
N SER A 423 5.61 -0.12 10.51
CA SER A 423 4.60 -0.86 9.75
C SER A 423 5.18 -2.14 9.11
N PHE A 424 4.59 -2.63 8.05
CA PHE A 424 4.99 -3.88 7.41
C PHE A 424 4.94 -3.77 5.89
N ALA A 425 5.76 -4.57 5.21
CA ALA A 425 5.59 -4.88 3.80
C ALA A 425 4.70 -6.11 3.63
N PHE A 426 3.79 -6.04 2.68
CA PHE A 426 2.90 -7.14 2.34
C PHE A 426 3.37 -7.82 1.07
N PHE A 427 3.37 -9.14 1.08
CA PHE A 427 3.74 -9.98 -0.05
C PHE A 427 2.84 -11.20 -0.13
N GLU A 428 2.30 -11.49 -1.31
CA GLU A 428 1.49 -12.67 -1.57
C GLU A 428 2.29 -13.66 -2.44
N SER A 429 2.48 -14.86 -1.93
CA SER A 429 3.20 -15.92 -2.63
C SER A 429 2.57 -17.29 -2.36
N ASN A 430 2.25 -18.04 -3.43
CA ASN A 430 1.74 -19.41 -3.32
C ASN A 430 0.53 -19.54 -2.36
N ASN A 431 -0.42 -18.62 -2.43
CA ASN A 431 -1.59 -18.51 -1.54
C ASN A 431 -1.25 -18.29 -0.06
N VAL A 432 -0.01 -17.91 0.27
CA VAL A 432 0.40 -17.51 1.61
C VAL A 432 0.56 -16.00 1.64
N LEU A 433 -0.08 -15.36 2.60
CA LEU A 433 0.09 -13.93 2.86
C LEU A 433 1.29 -13.76 3.80
N LYS A 434 2.24 -12.94 3.38
CA LYS A 434 3.48 -12.68 4.12
C LYS A 434 3.54 -11.23 4.56
N PHE A 435 3.92 -11.03 5.82
CA PHE A 435 4.03 -9.71 6.46
C PHE A 435 5.44 -9.58 7.00
N LEU A 436 6.23 -8.68 6.40
CA LEU A 436 7.64 -8.50 6.72
C LEU A 436 7.86 -7.13 7.37
N TYR A 437 8.53 -7.10 8.50
CA TYR A 437 8.76 -5.85 9.23
C TYR A 437 10.02 -5.90 10.13
N ASN A 438 10.52 -4.74 10.52
CA ASN A 438 11.57 -4.62 11.53
C ASN A 438 10.94 -4.82 12.92
N GLU A 439 11.45 -5.77 13.69
CA GLU A 439 10.98 -5.99 15.06
C GLU A 439 11.42 -4.85 15.99
N ASP A 440 12.65 -4.42 15.83
CA ASP A 440 13.22 -3.24 16.49
C ASP A 440 14.21 -2.57 15.53
N PHE A 441 14.23 -1.25 15.48
CA PHE A 441 15.13 -0.47 14.63
C PHE A 441 15.99 0.52 15.42
N TYR A 442 15.75 0.71 16.71
CA TYR A 442 16.61 1.48 17.62
C TYR A 442 17.64 0.62 18.32
N LYS A 443 17.30 -0.63 18.56
CA LYS A 443 18.18 -1.66 19.10
C LYS A 443 18.40 -2.70 18.01
N ILE A 444 19.41 -3.48 18.20
CA ILE A 444 19.76 -4.65 17.43
C ILE A 444 18.56 -5.58 17.37
N GLY A 445 17.80 -5.51 16.28
CA GLY A 445 16.56 -6.23 16.09
C GLY A 445 16.64 -7.27 14.98
N ASN A 446 15.59 -8.04 14.84
CA ASN A 446 15.41 -8.95 13.72
C ASN A 446 14.51 -8.33 12.66
N PHE A 447 14.75 -8.67 11.41
CA PHE A 447 13.76 -8.55 10.36
C PHE A 447 12.96 -9.85 10.34
N VAL A 448 11.65 -9.74 10.58
CA VAL A 448 10.78 -10.89 10.80
C VAL A 448 9.68 -10.97 9.74
N GLU A 449 9.19 -12.18 9.53
CA GLU A 449 8.11 -12.51 8.61
C GLU A 449 7.02 -13.29 9.36
N TYR A 450 5.78 -12.84 9.23
CA TYR A 450 4.61 -13.67 9.51
C TYR A 450 4.06 -14.24 8.21
N ASN A 451 3.79 -15.53 8.22
CA ASN A 451 3.10 -16.25 7.16
C ASN A 451 1.69 -16.59 7.62
N VAL A 452 0.68 -16.24 6.83
CA VAL A 452 -0.72 -16.58 7.06
C VAL A 452 -1.19 -17.49 5.93
N ASN A 453 -1.54 -18.71 6.27
CA ASN A 453 -2.05 -19.70 5.33
C ASN A 453 -3.53 -19.44 4.98
N PRO A 454 -4.09 -20.05 3.91
CA PRO A 454 -5.48 -19.87 3.50
C PRO A 454 -6.53 -20.21 4.58
N ASN A 455 -6.17 -21.01 5.58
CA ASN A 455 -7.02 -21.36 6.72
C ASN A 455 -6.81 -20.48 7.97
N GLY A 456 -6.07 -19.38 7.84
CA GLY A 456 -5.81 -18.43 8.93
C GLY A 456 -4.71 -18.82 9.91
N LEU A 457 -4.05 -19.98 9.72
CA LEU A 457 -2.94 -20.37 10.59
C LEU A 457 -1.71 -19.50 10.31
N THR A 458 -1.08 -19.05 11.40
CA THR A 458 0.08 -18.15 11.34
C THR A 458 1.37 -18.87 11.75
N LYS A 459 2.47 -18.49 11.07
CA LYS A 459 3.83 -18.89 11.45
C LYS A 459 4.73 -17.68 11.41
N ARG A 460 5.44 -17.42 12.51
CA ARG A 460 6.46 -16.36 12.59
C ARG A 460 7.85 -16.93 12.33
N VAL A 461 8.63 -16.26 11.52
CA VAL A 461 10.01 -16.64 11.16
C VAL A 461 10.92 -15.42 11.32
N SER A 462 12.08 -15.58 11.94
CA SER A 462 13.15 -14.59 11.90
C SER A 462 13.90 -14.78 10.58
N VAL A 463 13.81 -13.81 9.70
CA VAL A 463 14.39 -13.88 8.35
C VAL A 463 15.87 -13.48 8.36
N MET A 464 16.18 -12.45 9.14
CA MET A 464 17.51 -11.85 9.14
C MET A 464 17.75 -11.12 10.48
N ASN A 465 18.99 -11.18 10.95
CA ASN A 465 19.45 -10.32 12.04
C ASN A 465 19.98 -9.00 11.45
N SER A 466 19.28 -7.92 11.70
CA SER A 466 19.56 -6.60 11.11
C SER A 466 20.93 -6.06 11.52
N GLU A 467 21.39 -6.33 12.74
CA GLU A 467 22.69 -5.90 13.23
C GLU A 467 23.84 -6.57 12.46
N LYS A 468 23.82 -7.91 12.41
CA LYS A 468 24.90 -8.68 11.73
C LYS A 468 25.00 -8.34 10.26
N GLN A 469 23.92 -7.82 9.67
CA GLN A 469 23.86 -7.49 8.26
C GLN A 469 24.02 -5.99 7.99
N GLU A 470 24.05 -5.17 9.05
CA GLU A 470 24.08 -3.69 8.96
C GLU A 470 22.98 -3.13 8.04
N LEU A 471 21.77 -3.66 8.16
CA LEU A 471 20.62 -3.31 7.31
C LEU A 471 19.44 -2.92 8.17
N VAL A 472 18.82 -1.80 7.82
CA VAL A 472 17.49 -1.42 8.34
C VAL A 472 16.55 -1.27 7.15
N MET A 473 15.56 -2.13 7.06
CA MET A 473 14.61 -2.13 5.94
C MET A 473 13.63 -0.99 6.05
N VAL A 474 13.14 -0.52 4.89
CA VAL A 474 12.03 0.44 4.82
C VAL A 474 10.79 -0.28 4.28
N PRO A 475 9.96 -0.88 5.16
CA PRO A 475 8.84 -1.74 4.73
C PRO A 475 7.82 -1.01 3.87
N LEU A 476 7.55 0.26 4.14
CA LEU A 476 6.58 1.08 3.40
C LEU A 476 7.00 1.35 1.95
N LYS A 477 8.29 1.27 1.63
CA LYS A 477 8.83 1.43 0.28
C LYS A 477 9.13 0.10 -0.42
N ALA A 478 8.85 -1.03 0.23
CA ALA A 478 9.02 -2.34 -0.38
C ALA A 478 8.09 -2.54 -1.57
N LYS A 479 8.53 -3.33 -2.54
CA LYS A 479 7.77 -3.61 -3.75
C LYS A 479 7.77 -5.10 -4.04
N GLN A 480 6.59 -5.70 -4.11
CA GLN A 480 6.44 -7.03 -4.72
C GLN A 480 6.74 -6.91 -6.22
N LEU A 481 7.67 -7.72 -6.70
CA LEU A 481 8.10 -7.72 -8.11
C LEU A 481 7.32 -8.73 -8.95
N ASP A 482 7.09 -9.90 -8.36
CA ASP A 482 6.34 -11.01 -8.96
C ASP A 482 5.75 -11.91 -7.85
N GLY A 483 5.22 -13.10 -8.20
CA GLY A 483 4.64 -14.07 -7.24
C GLY A 483 5.66 -14.72 -6.29
N HIS A 484 6.96 -14.53 -6.52
CA HIS A 484 8.04 -15.19 -5.77
C HIS A 484 9.09 -14.23 -5.22
N SER A 485 8.98 -12.94 -5.50
CA SER A 485 10.00 -11.99 -5.11
C SER A 485 9.46 -10.65 -4.62
N ILE A 486 10.10 -10.15 -3.58
CA ILE A 486 9.86 -8.81 -3.01
C ILE A 486 11.20 -8.12 -2.77
N ILE A 487 11.27 -6.84 -3.08
CA ILE A 487 12.46 -6.02 -2.89
C ILE A 487 12.20 -4.94 -1.85
N PHE A 488 13.19 -4.74 -0.98
CA PHE A 488 13.21 -3.72 0.05
C PHE A 488 14.34 -2.73 -0.17
N PRO A 489 14.13 -1.46 0.02
CA PRO A 489 15.23 -0.56 0.27
C PRO A 489 15.68 -0.70 1.73
N SER A 490 16.98 -0.54 1.94
CA SER A 490 17.60 -0.40 3.25
C SER A 490 18.42 0.88 3.27
N GLU A 491 18.15 1.71 4.24
CA GLU A 491 18.82 3.01 4.38
C GLU A 491 19.56 3.08 5.69
N GLN A 492 20.84 3.39 5.60
CA GLN A 492 21.68 3.62 6.76
C GLN A 492 22.73 4.72 6.47
N LYS A 493 22.74 5.78 7.28
CA LYS A 493 23.75 6.86 7.21
C LYS A 493 23.99 7.41 5.78
N ARG A 494 22.93 7.64 4.99
CA ARG A 494 22.95 8.11 3.59
C ARG A 494 23.39 7.07 2.56
N ASN A 495 23.57 5.83 2.93
CA ASN A 495 23.73 4.73 1.99
C ASN A 495 22.39 4.09 1.74
N LEU A 496 22.00 3.97 0.49
CA LEU A 496 20.85 3.22 0.04
C LEU A 496 21.31 1.90 -0.54
N GLN A 497 20.67 0.83 -0.14
CA GLN A 497 20.94 -0.51 -0.62
C GLN A 497 19.61 -1.22 -0.88
N PHE A 498 19.52 -2.00 -1.93
CA PHE A 498 18.34 -2.81 -2.20
C PHE A 498 18.57 -4.25 -1.77
N VAL A 499 17.56 -4.87 -1.18
CA VAL A 499 17.59 -6.24 -0.69
C VAL A 499 16.43 -6.99 -1.31
N LEU A 500 16.72 -8.00 -2.13
CA LEU A 500 15.75 -8.84 -2.82
C LEU A 500 15.60 -10.15 -2.05
N PHE A 501 14.37 -10.46 -1.68
CA PHE A 501 13.97 -11.75 -1.12
C PHE A 501 13.27 -12.57 -2.22
N GLN A 502 13.74 -13.77 -2.45
CA GLN A 502 13.16 -14.74 -3.38
C GLN A 502 12.72 -15.99 -2.61
N TYR A 503 11.50 -16.47 -2.86
CA TYR A 503 10.82 -17.56 -2.17
C TYR A 503 10.61 -18.78 -3.07
#